data_00c2b068e5fec85c8e3701da008ed580
#
_entry.id   00c2b068e5fec85c8e3701da008ed580
#
_cell.length_a   1.000
_cell.length_b   1.000
_cell.length_c   1.000
_cell.angle_alpha   90.00
_cell.angle_beta   90.00
_cell.angle_gamma   90.00
#
_symmetry.space_group_name_H-M   'P 1'
#
loop_
_entity.id
_entity.type
_entity.pdbx_description
1 polymer ?
#
loop_
_entity_poly.entity_id
_entity_poly.type
_entity_poly.pdbx_seq_one_letter_code
_entity_poly.pdbx_strand_id
1 'polypeptide(L)'
;MVKRIELYQEAAKRMAISPDACMEQIRRCSISSKFGYEGTDPASLAAIVGMDADWGAAAFAELRSTGFIKTDWARFKWYQPSGKELDDKIAELAAIEVAAIIRLSSMDCAPALPSIRALAENLLEEADGGDTIATSLAHNRMMLAIVSATGELRLMEDYVKHASVAVAYAVADRLEAADLEGMKRSANVIVDLIGTTEPRDCAAEAVAMRLHPREPVNA
;
A
#
# COMPACT_ATOMS: atom_id res chain seq x y z
N MET A 1 -21.51 9.79 8.02
CA MET A 1 -21.23 8.39 8.49
C MET A 1 -21.27 7.39 7.33
N VAL A 2 -22.30 7.33 6.49
CA VAL A 2 -22.42 6.39 5.36
C VAL A 2 -21.22 6.47 4.40
N LYS A 3 -20.89 7.64 3.86
CA LYS A 3 -19.76 7.84 2.91
C LYS A 3 -18.41 7.35 3.46
N ARG A 4 -18.19 7.48 4.77
CA ARG A 4 -16.97 7.00 5.42
C ARG A 4 -16.88 5.47 5.45
N ILE A 5 -18.01 4.80 5.67
CA ILE A 5 -18.10 3.33 5.64
C ILE A 5 -17.84 2.83 4.22
N GLU A 6 -18.43 3.49 3.21
CA GLU A 6 -18.22 3.15 1.80
C GLU A 6 -16.75 3.29 1.38
N LEU A 7 -16.10 4.37 1.77
CA LEU A 7 -14.66 4.58 1.50
C LEU A 7 -13.78 3.55 2.20
N TYR A 8 -14.10 3.22 3.46
CA TYR A 8 -13.36 2.17 4.16
C TYR A 8 -13.53 0.80 3.47
N GLN A 9 -14.73 0.47 3.03
CA GLN A 9 -15.01 -0.76 2.29
C GLN A 9 -14.30 -0.78 0.93
N GLU A 10 -14.24 0.36 0.24
CA GLU A 10 -13.48 0.49 -1.01
C GLU A 10 -11.98 0.30 -0.76
N ALA A 11 -11.42 0.92 0.27
CA ALA A 11 -10.03 0.74 0.65
C ALA A 11 -9.73 -0.72 1.01
N ALA A 12 -10.60 -1.36 1.81
CA ALA A 12 -10.45 -2.76 2.17
C ALA A 12 -10.45 -3.68 0.94
N LYS A 13 -11.31 -3.42 -0.06
CA LYS A 13 -11.30 -4.16 -1.34
C LYS A 13 -10.00 -3.96 -2.11
N ARG A 14 -9.46 -2.74 -2.12
CA ARG A 14 -8.18 -2.44 -2.78
C ARG A 14 -6.97 -3.06 -2.11
N MET A 15 -7.10 -3.47 -0.85
CA MET A 15 -6.06 -4.15 -0.05
C MET A 15 -6.31 -5.65 0.08
N ALA A 16 -7.43 -6.16 -0.42
CA ALA A 16 -7.76 -7.57 -0.36
C ALA A 16 -7.16 -8.31 -1.55
N ILE A 17 -6.35 -9.33 -1.26
CA ILE A 17 -5.78 -10.24 -2.27
C ILE A 17 -6.14 -11.67 -1.92
N SER A 18 -6.39 -12.47 -2.95
CA SER A 18 -6.55 -13.92 -2.77
C SER A 18 -5.21 -14.58 -2.47
N PRO A 19 -5.17 -15.65 -1.67
CA PRO A 19 -3.95 -16.43 -1.41
C PRO A 19 -3.60 -17.39 -2.55
N ASP A 20 -4.18 -17.20 -3.73
CA ASP A 20 -3.95 -18.03 -4.91
C ASP A 20 -2.51 -17.83 -5.43
N ALA A 21 -1.74 -18.93 -5.48
CA ALA A 21 -0.34 -18.92 -5.91
C ALA A 21 -0.17 -18.49 -7.38
N CYS A 22 -1.13 -18.82 -8.24
CA CYS A 22 -1.14 -18.41 -9.63
C CYS A 22 -1.34 -16.89 -9.75
N MET A 23 -2.28 -16.35 -8.98
CA MET A 23 -2.51 -14.92 -8.87
C MET A 23 -1.28 -14.18 -8.32
N GLU A 24 -0.58 -14.74 -7.33
CA GLU A 24 0.63 -14.15 -6.78
C GLU A 24 1.73 -14.06 -7.84
N GLN A 25 1.91 -15.10 -8.63
CA GLN A 25 2.87 -15.08 -9.73
C GLN A 25 2.50 -14.02 -10.78
N ILE A 26 1.21 -13.89 -11.13
CA ILE A 26 0.74 -12.87 -12.06
C ILE A 26 1.03 -11.46 -11.51
N ARG A 27 0.72 -11.19 -10.23
CA ARG A 27 0.98 -9.89 -9.60
C ARG A 27 2.47 -9.52 -9.70
N ARG A 28 3.37 -10.43 -9.34
CA ARG A 28 4.83 -10.22 -9.42
C ARG A 28 5.30 -10.00 -10.86
N CYS A 29 4.85 -10.82 -11.80
CA CYS A 29 5.21 -10.68 -13.21
C CYS A 29 4.69 -9.38 -13.82
N SER A 30 3.52 -8.89 -13.42
CA SER A 30 2.95 -7.65 -13.95
C SER A 30 3.76 -6.41 -13.59
N ILE A 31 4.31 -6.35 -12.38
CA ILE A 31 5.17 -5.24 -11.93
C ILE A 31 6.54 -5.29 -12.60
N SER A 32 7.14 -6.48 -12.75
CA SER A 32 8.45 -6.64 -13.39
C SER A 32 8.44 -6.46 -14.91
N SER A 33 7.38 -5.89 -15.48
CA SER A 33 7.25 -5.59 -16.93
C SER A 33 7.36 -6.81 -17.85
N LYS A 34 7.10 -8.02 -17.33
CA LYS A 34 7.14 -9.27 -18.12
C LYS A 34 5.90 -9.47 -18.98
N PHE A 35 4.83 -8.74 -18.69
CA PHE A 35 3.61 -8.72 -19.49
C PHE A 35 3.55 -7.46 -20.35
N GLY A 36 3.29 -7.62 -21.64
CA GLY A 36 2.93 -6.52 -22.54
C GLY A 36 1.44 -6.16 -22.38
N TYR A 37 0.70 -6.16 -23.49
CA TYR A 37 -0.77 -5.98 -23.45
C TYR A 37 -1.53 -7.31 -23.23
N GLU A 38 -0.82 -8.43 -23.20
CA GLU A 38 -1.40 -9.75 -22.98
C GLU A 38 -1.95 -9.86 -21.56
N GLY A 39 -3.04 -10.59 -21.39
CA GLY A 39 -3.67 -10.82 -20.08
C GLY A 39 -4.45 -9.61 -19.53
N THR A 40 -4.71 -8.59 -20.33
CA THR A 40 -5.50 -7.43 -19.90
C THR A 40 -7.02 -7.59 -20.13
N ASP A 41 -7.46 -8.81 -20.41
CA ASP A 41 -8.87 -9.22 -20.45
C ASP A 41 -9.04 -10.62 -19.84
N PRO A 42 -10.26 -10.99 -19.40
CA PRO A 42 -10.48 -12.25 -18.69
C PRO A 42 -10.08 -13.50 -19.48
N ALA A 43 -10.34 -13.52 -20.78
CA ALA A 43 -10.07 -14.70 -21.62
C ALA A 43 -8.56 -14.90 -21.84
N SER A 44 -7.85 -13.81 -22.16
CA SER A 44 -6.39 -13.82 -22.30
C SER A 44 -5.71 -14.21 -20.99
N LEU A 45 -6.22 -13.71 -19.87
CA LEU A 45 -5.67 -14.02 -18.54
C LEU A 45 -5.81 -15.50 -18.20
N ALA A 46 -7.00 -16.08 -18.43
CA ALA A 46 -7.25 -17.52 -18.25
C ALA A 46 -6.35 -18.37 -19.16
N ALA A 47 -6.21 -17.97 -20.43
CA ALA A 47 -5.40 -18.70 -21.41
C ALA A 47 -3.89 -18.72 -21.05
N ILE A 48 -3.34 -17.62 -20.54
CA ILE A 48 -1.92 -17.53 -20.14
C ILE A 48 -1.57 -18.57 -19.06
N VAL A 49 -2.50 -18.83 -18.13
CA VAL A 49 -2.26 -19.73 -16.99
C VAL A 49 -2.92 -21.10 -17.15
N GLY A 50 -3.64 -21.34 -18.25
CA GLY A 50 -4.32 -22.61 -18.50
C GLY A 50 -5.51 -22.88 -17.58
N MET A 51 -6.18 -21.83 -17.12
CA MET A 51 -7.36 -21.90 -16.26
C MET A 51 -8.64 -21.68 -17.06
N ASP A 52 -9.80 -21.92 -16.43
CA ASP A 52 -11.10 -21.73 -17.06
C ASP A 52 -11.55 -20.25 -17.12
N ALA A 53 -12.66 -20.02 -17.82
CA ALA A 53 -13.20 -18.66 -18.01
C ALA A 53 -13.70 -18.02 -16.71
N ASP A 54 -14.23 -18.83 -15.78
CA ASP A 54 -14.76 -18.33 -14.51
C ASP A 54 -13.61 -17.84 -13.61
N TRP A 55 -12.51 -18.61 -13.57
CA TRP A 55 -11.29 -18.17 -12.92
C TRP A 55 -10.75 -16.88 -13.56
N GLY A 56 -10.68 -16.82 -14.89
CA GLY A 56 -10.22 -15.63 -15.61
C GLY A 56 -11.03 -14.38 -15.30
N ALA A 57 -12.36 -14.51 -15.19
CA ALA A 57 -13.24 -13.41 -14.83
C ALA A 57 -13.01 -12.94 -13.38
N ALA A 58 -12.87 -13.85 -12.43
CA ALA A 58 -12.61 -13.56 -11.03
C ALA A 58 -11.23 -12.89 -10.84
N ALA A 59 -10.19 -13.46 -11.46
CA ALA A 59 -8.84 -12.94 -11.44
C ALA A 59 -8.74 -11.51 -12.03
N PHE A 60 -9.39 -11.28 -13.16
CA PHE A 60 -9.44 -9.98 -13.80
C PHE A 60 -10.15 -8.94 -12.91
N ALA A 61 -11.25 -9.30 -12.27
CA ALA A 61 -11.97 -8.43 -11.35
C ALA A 61 -11.10 -8.06 -10.14
N GLU A 62 -10.36 -9.02 -9.58
CA GLU A 62 -9.43 -8.78 -8.46
C GLU A 62 -8.26 -7.88 -8.90
N LEU A 63 -7.60 -8.18 -10.03
CA LEU A 63 -6.48 -7.38 -10.52
C LEU A 63 -6.88 -5.93 -10.82
N ARG A 64 -8.11 -5.70 -11.27
CA ARG A 64 -8.66 -4.35 -11.42
C ARG A 64 -8.92 -3.68 -10.08
N SER A 65 -9.56 -4.36 -9.16
CA SER A 65 -9.90 -3.78 -7.84
C SER A 65 -8.65 -3.44 -7.01
N THR A 66 -7.59 -4.23 -7.15
CA THR A 66 -6.32 -4.08 -6.45
C THR A 66 -5.30 -3.18 -7.18
N GLY A 67 -5.66 -2.69 -8.38
CA GLY A 67 -4.92 -1.67 -9.11
C GLY A 67 -3.84 -2.19 -10.08
N PHE A 68 -3.71 -3.50 -10.27
CA PHE A 68 -2.76 -4.08 -11.24
C PHE A 68 -3.18 -3.87 -12.69
N ILE A 69 -4.49 -3.82 -12.95
CA ILE A 69 -5.04 -3.49 -14.27
C ILE A 69 -5.75 -2.14 -14.17
N LYS A 70 -5.35 -1.21 -15.02
CA LYS A 70 -5.93 0.14 -15.12
C LYS A 70 -6.66 0.30 -16.44
N THR A 71 -7.66 1.19 -16.43
CA THR A 71 -8.31 1.63 -17.66
C THR A 71 -7.57 2.86 -18.19
N ASP A 72 -7.14 2.78 -19.43
CA ASP A 72 -6.53 3.88 -20.17
C ASP A 72 -7.37 4.15 -21.42
N TRP A 73 -8.18 5.23 -21.40
CA TRP A 73 -9.19 5.55 -22.40
C TRP A 73 -10.19 4.38 -22.57
N ALA A 74 -10.09 3.65 -23.67
CA ALA A 74 -10.97 2.51 -23.99
C ALA A 74 -10.26 1.15 -23.83
N ARG A 75 -9.05 1.11 -23.27
CA ARG A 75 -8.26 -0.11 -23.18
C ARG A 75 -7.85 -0.37 -21.73
N PHE A 76 -7.62 -1.64 -21.42
CA PHE A 76 -6.99 -2.05 -20.19
C PHE A 76 -5.48 -2.16 -20.39
N LYS A 77 -4.73 -1.81 -19.34
CA LYS A 77 -3.27 -1.98 -19.32
C LYS A 77 -2.80 -2.36 -17.92
N TRP A 78 -1.67 -3.04 -17.85
CA TRP A 78 -0.99 -3.32 -16.60
C TRP A 78 -0.48 -2.03 -15.94
N TYR A 79 -0.46 -2.04 -14.62
CA TYR A 79 0.16 -0.97 -13.83
C TYR A 79 1.68 -1.19 -13.82
N GLN A 80 2.37 -0.45 -14.63
CA GLN A 80 3.83 -0.47 -14.75
C GLN A 80 4.31 0.97 -14.66
N PRO A 81 4.44 1.53 -13.45
CA PRO A 81 4.85 2.91 -13.28
C PRO A 81 6.32 3.06 -13.68
N SER A 82 6.65 4.15 -14.35
CA SER A 82 8.03 4.59 -14.48
C SER A 82 8.63 4.92 -13.12
N GLY A 83 9.96 5.01 -13.04
CA GLY A 83 10.64 5.41 -11.81
C GLY A 83 10.06 6.69 -11.22
N LYS A 84 9.95 7.73 -12.06
CA LYS A 84 9.40 9.02 -11.64
C LYS A 84 7.94 8.94 -11.16
N GLU A 85 7.08 8.22 -11.89
CA GLU A 85 5.67 8.07 -11.49
C GLU A 85 5.53 7.36 -10.13
N LEU A 86 6.41 6.40 -9.85
CA LEU A 86 6.39 5.74 -8.54
C LEU A 86 6.92 6.66 -7.44
N ASP A 87 7.98 7.45 -7.70
CA ASP A 87 8.52 8.42 -6.76
C ASP A 87 7.48 9.50 -6.42
N ASP A 88 6.80 10.06 -7.45
CA ASP A 88 5.70 11.01 -7.27
C ASP A 88 4.58 10.38 -6.40
N LYS A 89 4.24 9.10 -6.66
CA LYS A 89 3.21 8.38 -5.91
C LYS A 89 3.60 8.14 -4.44
N ILE A 90 4.86 7.78 -4.17
CA ILE A 90 5.39 7.62 -2.82
C ILE A 90 5.32 8.96 -2.07
N ALA A 91 5.70 10.06 -2.72
CA ALA A 91 5.65 11.39 -2.12
C ALA A 91 4.21 11.84 -1.79
N GLU A 92 3.24 11.56 -2.67
CA GLU A 92 1.82 11.84 -2.42
C GLU A 92 1.30 11.03 -1.21
N LEU A 93 1.61 9.74 -1.14
CA LEU A 93 1.23 8.90 0.00
C LEU A 93 1.88 9.39 1.30
N ALA A 94 3.18 9.70 1.28
CA ALA A 94 3.89 10.23 2.44
C ALA A 94 3.24 11.51 2.98
N ALA A 95 2.84 12.42 2.09
CA ALA A 95 2.17 13.66 2.51
C ALA A 95 0.83 13.40 3.21
N ILE A 96 0.04 12.45 2.70
CA ILE A 96 -1.25 12.06 3.30
C ILE A 96 -1.02 11.39 4.66
N GLU A 97 -0.07 10.49 4.75
CA GLU A 97 0.29 9.75 5.96
C GLU A 97 0.81 10.68 7.06
N VAL A 98 1.70 11.59 6.72
CA VAL A 98 2.18 12.64 7.64
C VAL A 98 1.02 13.49 8.16
N ALA A 99 0.12 13.95 7.28
CA ALA A 99 -1.04 14.72 7.69
C ALA A 99 -1.96 13.92 8.64
N ALA A 100 -2.15 12.63 8.37
CA ALA A 100 -2.96 11.76 9.21
C ALA A 100 -2.32 11.54 10.60
N ILE A 101 -1.01 11.31 10.67
CA ILE A 101 -0.27 11.12 11.92
C ILE A 101 -0.31 12.40 12.77
N ILE A 102 -0.04 13.55 12.17
CA ILE A 102 -0.14 14.87 12.86
C ILE A 102 -1.55 15.08 13.40
N ARG A 103 -2.56 14.77 12.58
CA ARG A 103 -3.95 14.91 13.01
C ARG A 103 -4.27 13.97 14.17
N LEU A 104 -3.88 12.72 14.07
CA LEU A 104 -4.17 11.71 15.09
C LEU A 104 -3.42 12.00 16.41
N SER A 105 -2.18 12.51 16.36
CA SER A 105 -1.40 12.89 17.56
C SER A 105 -2.05 14.05 18.33
N SER A 106 -2.91 14.86 17.69
CA SER A 106 -3.65 15.94 18.31
C SER A 106 -5.06 15.58 18.80
N MET A 107 -5.43 14.30 18.72
CA MET A 107 -6.77 13.79 19.05
C MET A 107 -6.68 12.74 20.17
N ASP A 108 -7.83 12.44 20.80
CA ASP A 108 -7.93 11.23 21.61
C ASP A 108 -7.98 10.00 20.68
N CYS A 109 -6.86 9.33 20.55
CA CYS A 109 -6.70 8.13 19.72
C CYS A 109 -6.85 6.82 20.52
N ALA A 110 -7.12 6.86 21.82
CA ALA A 110 -7.21 5.69 22.68
C ALA A 110 -8.10 4.57 22.12
N PRO A 111 -9.26 4.84 21.48
CA PRO A 111 -10.09 3.78 20.89
C PRO A 111 -9.45 3.07 19.69
N ALA A 112 -8.58 3.75 18.93
CA ALA A 112 -7.96 3.20 17.72
C ALA A 112 -6.60 2.56 18.00
N LEU A 113 -5.94 2.98 19.06
CA LEU A 113 -4.54 2.62 19.36
C LEU A 113 -4.29 1.09 19.45
N PRO A 114 -5.16 0.27 20.06
CA PRO A 114 -4.94 -1.18 20.10
C PRO A 114 -4.87 -1.81 18.69
N SER A 115 -5.77 -1.40 17.79
CA SER A 115 -5.78 -1.91 16.41
C SER A 115 -4.56 -1.44 15.61
N ILE A 116 -4.11 -0.20 15.81
CA ILE A 116 -2.92 0.33 15.15
C ILE A 116 -1.67 -0.41 15.65
N ARG A 117 -1.56 -0.68 16.95
CA ARG A 117 -0.46 -1.48 17.53
C ARG A 117 -0.40 -2.88 16.96
N ALA A 118 -1.52 -3.59 16.91
CA ALA A 118 -1.56 -4.93 16.32
C ALA A 118 -1.11 -4.95 14.84
N LEU A 119 -1.44 -3.90 14.07
CA LEU A 119 -1.00 -3.78 12.69
C LEU A 119 0.49 -3.41 12.59
N ALA A 120 1.02 -2.64 13.52
CA ALA A 120 2.46 -2.36 13.60
C ALA A 120 3.25 -3.63 13.98
N GLU A 121 2.76 -4.42 14.93
CA GLU A 121 3.33 -5.73 15.27
C GLU A 121 3.38 -6.66 14.05
N ASN A 122 2.29 -6.74 13.28
CA ASN A 122 2.28 -7.50 12.02
C ASN A 122 3.30 -6.95 11.00
N LEU A 123 3.45 -5.64 10.88
CA LEU A 123 4.48 -5.05 10.03
C LEU A 123 5.89 -5.47 10.47
N LEU A 124 6.17 -5.49 11.77
CA LEU A 124 7.46 -5.94 12.31
C LEU A 124 7.73 -7.42 11.99
N GLU A 125 6.74 -8.29 12.18
CA GLU A 125 6.84 -9.72 11.88
C GLU A 125 7.15 -9.97 10.40
N GLU A 126 6.45 -9.29 9.48
CA GLU A 126 6.68 -9.42 8.04
C GLU A 126 8.06 -8.89 7.63
N ALA A 127 8.51 -7.79 8.23
CA ALA A 127 9.83 -7.23 7.97
C ALA A 127 10.96 -8.12 8.52
N ASP A 128 10.77 -8.76 9.67
CA ASP A 128 11.70 -9.75 10.23
C ASP A 128 11.77 -11.01 9.34
N GLY A 129 10.67 -11.36 8.68
CA GLY A 129 10.63 -12.42 7.68
C GLY A 129 11.38 -12.09 6.38
N GLY A 130 11.72 -10.82 6.16
CA GLY A 130 12.45 -10.35 4.97
C GLY A 130 11.60 -10.33 3.69
N ASP A 131 10.28 -10.52 3.77
CA ASP A 131 9.38 -10.40 2.63
C ASP A 131 8.99 -8.94 2.39
N THR A 132 9.61 -8.31 1.39
CA THR A 132 9.37 -6.91 1.03
C THR A 132 7.93 -6.63 0.62
N ILE A 133 7.26 -7.59 -0.04
CA ILE A 133 5.86 -7.45 -0.45
C ILE A 133 4.94 -7.51 0.76
N ALA A 134 5.10 -8.53 1.61
CA ALA A 134 4.31 -8.67 2.83
C ALA A 134 4.50 -7.46 3.75
N THR A 135 5.72 -6.97 3.90
CA THR A 135 6.06 -5.75 4.64
C THR A 135 5.37 -4.51 4.07
N SER A 136 5.44 -4.29 2.74
CA SER A 136 4.76 -3.16 2.09
C SER A 136 3.24 -3.22 2.25
N LEU A 137 2.65 -4.41 2.17
CA LEU A 137 1.22 -4.61 2.40
C LEU A 137 0.82 -4.35 3.85
N ALA A 138 1.62 -4.84 4.80
CA ALA A 138 1.41 -4.60 6.23
C ALA A 138 1.51 -3.10 6.56
N HIS A 139 2.50 -2.39 5.99
CA HIS A 139 2.63 -0.94 6.08
C HIS A 139 1.37 -0.23 5.58
N ASN A 140 0.87 -0.56 4.39
CA ASN A 140 -0.34 0.06 3.86
C ASN A 140 -1.57 -0.20 4.75
N ARG A 141 -1.69 -1.39 5.36
CA ARG A 141 -2.78 -1.69 6.30
C ARG A 141 -2.69 -0.85 7.57
N MET A 142 -1.49 -0.71 8.13
CA MET A 142 -1.26 0.14 9.30
C MET A 142 -1.60 1.60 9.01
N MET A 143 -1.13 2.13 7.87
CA MET A 143 -1.41 3.51 7.48
C MET A 143 -2.89 3.74 7.16
N LEU A 144 -3.58 2.77 6.55
CA LEU A 144 -5.03 2.83 6.36
C LEU A 144 -5.77 2.94 7.70
N ALA A 145 -5.35 2.20 8.72
CA ALA A 145 -5.95 2.30 10.05
C ALA A 145 -5.70 3.68 10.69
N ILE A 146 -4.49 4.22 10.58
CA ILE A 146 -4.13 5.57 11.05
C ILE A 146 -4.99 6.64 10.35
N VAL A 147 -5.04 6.62 9.03
CA VAL A 147 -5.86 7.56 8.23
C VAL A 147 -7.33 7.45 8.61
N SER A 148 -7.84 6.23 8.76
CA SER A 148 -9.25 6.00 9.14
C SER A 148 -9.56 6.51 10.54
N ALA A 149 -8.63 6.38 11.47
CA ALA A 149 -8.79 6.82 12.86
C ALA A 149 -8.90 8.34 12.99
N THR A 150 -8.33 9.12 12.07
CA THR A 150 -8.47 10.58 12.07
C THR A 150 -9.92 11.06 11.93
N GLY A 151 -10.79 10.25 11.32
CA GLY A 151 -12.16 10.64 10.99
C GLY A 151 -12.28 11.63 9.83
N GLU A 152 -11.16 12.09 9.26
CA GLU A 152 -11.11 13.08 8.20
C GLU A 152 -11.43 12.45 6.84
N LEU A 153 -12.61 12.77 6.31
CA LEU A 153 -13.10 12.18 5.07
C LEU A 153 -12.17 12.45 3.89
N ARG A 154 -11.61 13.67 3.81
CA ARG A 154 -10.73 14.08 2.72
C ARG A 154 -9.40 13.27 2.72
N LEU A 155 -8.78 13.10 3.89
CA LEU A 155 -7.58 12.28 3.99
C LEU A 155 -7.85 10.83 3.56
N MET A 156 -9.02 10.29 3.90
CA MET A 156 -9.42 8.96 3.50
C MET A 156 -9.65 8.86 1.98
N GLU A 157 -10.32 9.84 1.36
CA GLU A 157 -10.53 9.93 -0.09
C GLU A 157 -9.18 9.97 -0.83
N ASP A 158 -8.27 10.82 -0.37
CA ASP A 158 -6.95 10.97 -0.96
C ASP A 158 -6.12 9.68 -0.78
N TYR A 159 -6.14 9.06 0.41
CA TYR A 159 -5.44 7.81 0.64
C TYR A 159 -5.93 6.68 -0.27
N VAL A 160 -7.25 6.46 -0.35
CA VAL A 160 -7.86 5.43 -1.21
C VAL A 160 -7.53 5.66 -2.69
N LYS A 161 -7.43 6.90 -3.11
CA LYS A 161 -7.05 7.23 -4.50
C LYS A 161 -5.62 6.82 -4.84
N HIS A 162 -4.69 6.91 -3.89
CA HIS A 162 -3.25 6.73 -4.12
C HIS A 162 -2.73 5.36 -3.67
N ALA A 163 -3.25 4.81 -2.57
CA ALA A 163 -2.87 3.51 -2.06
C ALA A 163 -3.60 2.36 -2.80
N SER A 164 -2.85 1.33 -3.16
CA SER A 164 -3.39 0.07 -3.69
C SER A 164 -2.37 -1.05 -3.50
N VAL A 165 -2.81 -2.30 -3.65
CA VAL A 165 -1.89 -3.46 -3.62
C VAL A 165 -0.83 -3.35 -4.71
N ALA A 166 -1.19 -2.95 -5.93
CA ALA A 166 -0.24 -2.79 -7.03
C ALA A 166 0.85 -1.74 -6.73
N VAL A 167 0.50 -0.65 -6.03
CA VAL A 167 1.49 0.32 -5.55
C VAL A 167 2.40 -0.30 -4.50
N ALA A 168 1.86 -1.09 -3.56
CA ALA A 168 2.67 -1.78 -2.56
C ALA A 168 3.68 -2.74 -3.20
N TYR A 169 3.27 -3.51 -4.21
CA TYR A 169 4.17 -4.38 -4.98
C TYR A 169 5.25 -3.58 -5.72
N ALA A 170 4.89 -2.47 -6.37
CA ALA A 170 5.85 -1.63 -7.07
C ALA A 170 6.85 -0.96 -6.11
N VAL A 171 6.44 -0.61 -4.89
CA VAL A 171 7.33 -0.12 -3.83
C VAL A 171 8.24 -1.26 -3.36
N ALA A 172 7.67 -2.43 -3.07
CA ALA A 172 8.40 -3.60 -2.58
C ALA A 172 9.53 -4.05 -3.52
N ASP A 173 9.33 -3.89 -4.84
CA ASP A 173 10.34 -4.22 -5.85
C ASP A 173 11.60 -3.33 -5.76
N ARG A 174 11.54 -2.24 -4.99
CA ARG A 174 12.65 -1.31 -4.77
C ARG A 174 13.23 -1.35 -3.36
N LEU A 175 12.58 -2.07 -2.44
CA LEU A 175 13.05 -2.14 -1.05
C LEU A 175 14.25 -3.07 -0.92
N GLU A 176 15.21 -2.63 -0.13
CA GLU A 176 16.37 -3.40 0.30
C GLU A 176 16.25 -3.76 1.79
N ALA A 177 17.10 -4.65 2.28
CA ALA A 177 17.09 -5.06 3.69
C ALA A 177 17.26 -3.87 4.66
N ALA A 178 18.05 -2.86 4.28
CA ALA A 178 18.23 -1.65 5.09
C ALA A 178 16.95 -0.83 5.21
N ASP A 179 16.11 -0.82 4.15
CA ASP A 179 14.84 -0.12 4.16
C ASP A 179 13.84 -0.80 5.12
N LEU A 180 13.84 -2.14 5.16
CA LEU A 180 13.01 -2.90 6.11
C LEU A 180 13.34 -2.56 7.56
N GLU A 181 14.62 -2.48 7.90
CA GLU A 181 15.07 -2.06 9.24
C GLU A 181 14.65 -0.62 9.57
N GLY A 182 14.69 0.27 8.59
CA GLY A 182 14.15 1.62 8.71
C GLY A 182 12.66 1.63 9.00
N MET A 183 11.87 0.88 8.24
CA MET A 183 10.43 0.77 8.42
C MET A 183 10.06 0.22 9.82
N LYS A 184 10.78 -0.80 10.32
CA LYS A 184 10.58 -1.35 11.66
C LYS A 184 10.77 -0.29 12.75
N ARG A 185 11.90 0.44 12.71
CA ARG A 185 12.18 1.50 13.68
C ARG A 185 11.09 2.56 13.68
N SER A 186 10.72 3.05 12.51
CA SER A 186 9.71 4.10 12.37
C SER A 186 8.31 3.65 12.78
N ALA A 187 7.93 2.39 12.51
CA ALA A 187 6.62 1.86 12.92
C ALA A 187 6.46 1.90 14.44
N ASN A 188 7.46 1.45 15.20
CA ASN A 188 7.46 1.50 16.65
C ASN A 188 7.36 2.95 17.17
N VAL A 189 8.19 3.83 16.63
CA VAL A 189 8.21 5.25 17.04
C VAL A 189 6.88 5.92 16.77
N ILE A 190 6.27 5.70 15.60
CA ILE A 190 4.95 6.28 15.24
C ILE A 190 3.87 5.82 16.23
N VAL A 191 3.83 4.54 16.56
CA VAL A 191 2.83 3.99 17.51
C VAL A 191 3.00 4.58 18.91
N ASP A 192 4.24 4.76 19.36
CA ASP A 192 4.52 5.35 20.66
C ASP A 192 4.23 6.86 20.69
N LEU A 193 4.45 7.55 19.58
CA LEU A 193 4.23 8.99 19.45
C LEU A 193 2.75 9.38 19.30
N ILE A 194 1.92 8.53 18.69
CA ILE A 194 0.49 8.79 18.51
C ILE A 194 -0.16 8.96 19.90
N GLY A 195 -0.68 10.15 20.16
CA GLY A 195 -1.38 10.49 21.40
C GLY A 195 -0.48 10.86 22.61
N THR A 196 0.86 10.87 22.46
CA THR A 196 1.79 11.15 23.57
C THR A 196 2.78 12.28 23.32
N THR A 197 2.97 12.72 22.07
CA THR A 197 4.10 13.58 21.68
C THR A 197 3.69 14.78 20.83
N GLU A 198 4.60 15.75 20.71
CA GLU A 198 4.45 16.90 19.84
C GLU A 198 4.27 16.49 18.37
N PRO A 199 3.31 17.07 17.64
CA PRO A 199 3.02 16.71 16.24
C PRO A 199 4.23 16.77 15.29
N ARG A 200 5.24 17.58 15.62
CA ARG A 200 6.47 17.71 14.80
C ARG A 200 7.31 16.45 14.81
N ASP A 201 7.41 15.77 15.95
CA ASP A 201 8.22 14.55 16.08
C ASP A 201 7.57 13.41 15.30
N CYS A 202 6.25 13.30 15.40
CA CYS A 202 5.47 12.33 14.60
C CYS A 202 5.64 12.56 13.09
N ALA A 203 5.64 13.81 12.64
CA ALA A 203 5.82 14.14 11.22
C ALA A 203 7.21 13.74 10.71
N ALA A 204 8.27 13.98 11.49
CA ALA A 204 9.63 13.61 11.12
C ALA A 204 9.77 12.10 10.94
N GLU A 205 9.21 11.30 11.86
CA GLU A 205 9.25 9.84 11.77
C GLU A 205 8.41 9.28 10.64
N ALA A 206 7.25 9.86 10.36
CA ALA A 206 6.42 9.45 9.21
C ALA A 206 7.15 9.69 7.88
N VAL A 207 7.85 10.81 7.74
CA VAL A 207 8.69 11.11 6.58
C VAL A 207 9.84 10.10 6.49
N ALA A 208 10.54 9.83 7.59
CA ALA A 208 11.63 8.86 7.62
C ALA A 208 11.17 7.45 7.22
N MET A 209 9.96 7.06 7.62
CA MET A 209 9.38 5.75 7.29
C MET A 209 9.14 5.55 5.78
N ARG A 210 8.77 6.62 5.06
CA ARG A 210 8.41 6.54 3.63
C ARG A 210 9.53 6.96 2.69
N LEU A 211 10.25 7.97 3.09
CA LEU A 211 11.23 8.64 2.24
C LEU A 211 12.64 8.38 2.77
N HIS A 212 13.03 7.14 3.01
CA HIS A 212 14.44 6.91 3.33
C HIS A 212 15.29 7.66 2.30
N PRO A 213 15.93 8.78 2.70
CA PRO A 213 16.84 9.45 1.80
C PRO A 213 17.94 8.44 1.51
N ARG A 214 17.98 7.92 0.29
CA ARG A 214 19.17 7.23 -0.18
C ARG A 214 20.30 8.22 0.01
N GLU A 215 21.26 7.89 0.85
CA GLU A 215 22.50 8.66 0.87
C GLU A 215 22.97 8.74 -0.59
N PRO A 216 23.34 9.92 -1.09
CA PRO A 216 23.85 10.02 -2.45
C PRO A 216 25.00 9.02 -2.53
N VAL A 217 24.87 8.05 -3.43
CA VAL A 217 25.97 7.15 -3.80
C VAL A 217 27.07 8.09 -4.25
N ASN A 218 28.09 8.25 -3.42
CA ASN A 218 29.24 9.06 -3.75
C ASN A 218 29.82 8.50 -5.05
N ALA A 219 29.62 9.25 -6.14
CA ALA A 219 30.20 8.99 -7.46
C ALA A 219 31.69 9.34 -7.44
#